data_5b82aafe96cf34e9b76a4f348e94e4ef
#
_entry.id   5b82aafe96cf34e9b76a4f348e94e4ef
#
_cell.length_a   1.000
_cell.length_b   1.000
_cell.length_c   1.000
_cell.angle_alpha   90.00
_cell.angle_beta   90.00
_cell.angle_gamma   90.00
#
_symmetry.space_group_name_H-M   'P 1'
#
loop_
_entity.id
_entity.type
_entity.pdbx_description
1 polymer ?
#
loop_
_entity_poly.entity_id
_entity_poly.type
_entity_poly.pdbx_seq_one_letter_code
_entity_poly.pdbx_strand_id
1 'polypeptide(L)'
;HQEKKPITLYNYASSLLHLNADHYWLTEFSGEWAHEANMTERQLDFGKKIIDTKLGVRANMFCSPFFFLSLNQPARENEGDILMGTIGWTGNFRFTFEVDNLNGLRIISGINPHASEYSLKPKTVFSTPEFIFTYSTAGTGEATRNFHNWARKYQIKDGLADRMTLLNNWEATYFDFNEDKLIDLFGEAQKLGVDMFLLDDGWFANKYPRSGDHQGLGDWEETKDKLPNGI
;
A
#
# COMPACT_ATOMS: atom_id res chain seq x y z
N HIS A 1 -0.95 -8.69 -29.88
CA HIS A 1 -0.22 -8.37 -31.11
C HIS A 1 -0.45 -9.46 -32.18
N GLN A 2 -0.14 -9.17 -33.43
CA GLN A 2 -0.41 -10.04 -34.59
C GLN A 2 0.85 -10.74 -35.15
N GLU A 3 2.01 -10.49 -34.58
CA GLU A 3 3.27 -11.11 -34.99
C GLU A 3 3.23 -12.63 -34.80
N LYS A 4 4.05 -13.36 -35.60
CA LYS A 4 4.15 -14.83 -35.53
C LYS A 4 5.02 -15.33 -34.37
N LYS A 5 5.89 -14.47 -33.85
CA LYS A 5 6.81 -14.79 -32.75
C LYS A 5 6.49 -13.92 -31.53
N PRO A 6 6.84 -14.33 -30.31
CA PRO A 6 6.74 -13.47 -29.14
C PRO A 6 7.51 -12.16 -29.34
N ILE A 7 7.01 -11.07 -28.79
CA ILE A 7 7.71 -9.80 -28.67
C ILE A 7 7.99 -9.52 -27.18
N THR A 8 9.08 -8.81 -26.91
CA THR A 8 9.43 -8.45 -25.54
C THR A 8 9.07 -6.99 -25.30
N LEU A 9 8.32 -6.75 -24.23
CA LEU A 9 8.00 -5.43 -23.72
C LEU A 9 8.98 -5.08 -22.61
N TYR A 10 9.77 -4.03 -22.78
CA TYR A 10 10.77 -3.58 -21.79
C TYR A 10 10.30 -2.37 -20.99
N ASN A 11 9.48 -1.52 -21.62
CA ASN A 11 9.00 -0.30 -21.00
C ASN A 11 7.60 0.02 -21.53
N TYR A 12 6.69 0.27 -20.61
CA TYR A 12 5.31 0.68 -20.89
C TYR A 12 4.76 1.43 -19.69
N ALA A 13 3.71 2.19 -19.90
CA ALA A 13 3.01 2.90 -18.85
C ALA A 13 1.54 2.47 -18.81
N SER A 14 0.96 2.47 -17.62
CA SER A 14 -0.47 2.28 -17.41
C SER A 14 -1.25 3.54 -17.82
N SER A 15 -0.67 4.71 -17.54
CA SER A 15 -1.32 5.99 -17.79
C SER A 15 -0.31 7.09 -18.09
N LEU A 16 -0.76 8.08 -18.85
CA LEU A 16 -0.13 9.38 -19.02
C LEU A 16 -1.20 10.45 -18.86
N LEU A 17 -1.02 11.31 -17.85
CA LEU A 17 -1.82 12.52 -17.68
C LEU A 17 -0.98 13.74 -18.08
N HIS A 18 -1.65 14.75 -18.65
CA HIS A 18 -1.05 16.04 -18.96
C HIS A 18 -1.85 17.14 -18.28
N LEU A 19 -1.18 17.99 -17.52
CA LEU A 19 -1.76 19.08 -16.74
C LEU A 19 -1.05 20.39 -17.03
N ASN A 20 -1.79 21.49 -16.93
CA ASN A 20 -1.27 22.84 -17.03
C ASN A 20 -1.74 23.63 -15.80
N ALA A 21 -0.79 24.19 -15.06
CA ALA A 21 -1.01 25.10 -13.94
C ALA A 21 0.20 26.04 -13.81
N ASP A 22 0.10 27.11 -13.04
CA ASP A 22 1.22 28.02 -12.84
C ASP A 22 2.30 27.37 -11.95
N HIS A 23 1.89 26.57 -10.98
CA HIS A 23 2.78 25.86 -10.06
C HIS A 23 2.24 24.46 -9.72
N TYR A 24 3.14 23.53 -9.43
CA TYR A 24 2.85 22.15 -9.03
C TYR A 24 3.53 21.84 -7.70
N TRP A 25 2.80 21.28 -6.75
CA TRP A 25 3.31 20.85 -5.47
C TRP A 25 3.06 19.36 -5.30
N LEU A 26 4.14 18.59 -5.18
CA LEU A 26 4.08 17.14 -5.04
C LEU A 26 4.26 16.74 -3.59
N THR A 27 3.29 16.01 -3.05
CA THR A 27 3.38 15.34 -1.75
C THR A 27 3.59 13.85 -1.97
N GLU A 28 4.67 13.33 -1.41
CA GLU A 28 5.06 11.92 -1.43
C GLU A 28 5.23 11.38 0.00
N PHE A 29 5.13 10.04 0.14
CA PHE A 29 5.22 9.38 1.43
C PHE A 29 6.31 8.33 1.40
N SER A 30 7.14 8.32 2.43
CA SER A 30 8.24 7.39 2.59
C SER A 30 8.24 6.83 4.01
N GLY A 31 9.03 5.80 4.25
CA GLY A 31 9.16 5.23 5.57
C GLY A 31 9.80 3.86 5.57
N GLU A 32 9.76 3.24 6.73
CA GLU A 32 10.21 1.89 7.00
C GLU A 32 9.38 1.30 8.13
N TRP A 33 9.65 0.09 8.56
CA TRP A 33 8.93 -0.56 9.65
C TRP A 33 8.93 0.29 10.93
N ALA A 34 7.76 0.46 11.52
CA ALA A 34 7.49 1.33 12.67
C ALA A 34 7.81 2.83 12.44
N HIS A 35 7.96 3.24 11.19
CA HIS A 35 8.22 4.63 10.78
C HIS A 35 7.65 4.91 9.39
N GLU A 36 6.41 4.48 9.17
CA GLU A 36 5.71 4.56 7.90
C GLU A 36 5.10 5.96 7.67
N ALA A 37 4.77 6.23 6.40
CA ALA A 37 3.98 7.38 5.96
C ALA A 37 4.58 8.75 6.31
N ASN A 38 5.91 8.89 6.31
CA ASN A 38 6.54 10.20 6.44
C ASN A 38 6.26 11.05 5.21
N MET A 39 5.54 12.13 5.41
CA MET A 39 5.12 13.04 4.36
C MET A 39 6.23 14.03 4.00
N THR A 40 6.48 14.18 2.71
CA THR A 40 7.36 15.21 2.16
C THR A 40 6.65 15.93 1.04
N GLU A 41 6.63 17.26 1.10
CA GLU A 41 6.08 18.10 0.04
C GLU A 41 7.18 18.95 -0.60
N ARG A 42 7.08 19.13 -1.92
CA ARG A 42 7.99 19.99 -2.69
C ARG A 42 7.32 20.59 -3.91
N GLN A 43 7.73 21.77 -4.28
CA GLN A 43 7.39 22.36 -5.57
C GLN A 43 8.16 21.62 -6.68
N LEU A 44 7.49 21.37 -7.80
CA LEU A 44 8.11 20.81 -9.00
C LEU A 44 8.50 21.95 -9.93
N ASP A 45 9.76 21.91 -10.36
CA ASP A 45 10.33 22.83 -11.36
C ASP A 45 10.67 22.05 -12.64
N PHE A 46 11.17 22.76 -13.67
CA PHE A 46 11.63 22.16 -14.90
C PHE A 46 12.53 20.94 -14.68
N GLY A 47 12.15 19.81 -15.29
CA GLY A 47 12.87 18.55 -15.17
C GLY A 47 11.98 17.40 -14.73
N LYS A 48 12.58 16.42 -14.06
CA LYS A 48 11.89 15.18 -13.67
C LYS A 48 12.02 14.90 -12.19
N LYS A 49 10.90 14.59 -11.54
CA LYS A 49 10.86 13.93 -10.24
C LYS A 49 10.27 12.54 -10.42
N ILE A 50 10.89 11.56 -9.78
CA ILE A 50 10.46 10.16 -9.83
C ILE A 50 10.14 9.68 -8.41
N ILE A 51 9.01 9.01 -8.25
CA ILE A 51 8.65 8.20 -7.10
C ILE A 51 8.66 6.75 -7.58
N ASP A 52 9.57 5.92 -7.08
CA ASP A 52 9.65 4.53 -7.51
C ASP A 52 10.18 3.60 -6.42
N THR A 53 10.00 2.32 -6.64
CA THR A 53 10.63 1.28 -5.82
C THR A 53 11.12 0.12 -6.68
N LYS A 54 12.15 -0.56 -6.16
CA LYS A 54 12.76 -1.78 -6.71
C LYS A 54 12.80 -2.91 -5.69
N LEU A 55 11.96 -2.82 -4.65
CA LEU A 55 11.95 -3.73 -3.49
C LEU A 55 10.86 -4.82 -3.57
N GLY A 56 10.23 -4.97 -4.73
CA GLY A 56 9.20 -5.98 -4.97
C GLY A 56 7.96 -5.75 -4.10
N VAL A 57 7.48 -6.80 -3.46
CA VAL A 57 6.27 -6.76 -2.62
C VAL A 57 6.37 -5.88 -1.37
N ARG A 58 7.57 -5.45 -1.01
CA ARG A 58 7.81 -4.53 0.11
C ARG A 58 7.87 -3.06 -0.32
N ALA A 59 7.46 -2.77 -1.52
CA ALA A 59 7.52 -1.44 -2.11
C ALA A 59 6.91 -0.35 -1.23
N ASN A 60 5.75 -0.64 -0.64
CA ASN A 60 5.00 0.29 0.19
C ASN A 60 5.66 0.64 1.54
N MET A 61 6.64 -0.12 1.99
CA MET A 61 7.34 0.18 3.25
C MET A 61 8.26 1.39 3.13
N PHE A 62 8.94 1.52 1.98
CA PHE A 62 9.96 2.55 1.78
C PHE A 62 9.48 3.73 0.97
N CYS A 63 8.55 3.48 0.05
CA CYS A 63 7.99 4.48 -0.83
C CYS A 63 6.54 4.10 -1.15
N SER A 64 5.61 4.90 -0.70
CA SER A 64 4.18 4.59 -0.88
C SER A 64 3.76 4.74 -2.34
N PRO A 65 2.96 3.80 -2.89
CA PRO A 65 2.52 3.83 -4.27
C PRO A 65 1.36 4.83 -4.52
N PHE A 66 1.39 5.98 -3.87
CA PHE A 66 0.42 7.05 -4.08
C PHE A 66 1.06 8.42 -3.84
N PHE A 67 0.38 9.45 -4.32
CA PHE A 67 0.82 10.83 -4.19
C PHE A 67 -0.36 11.80 -4.15
N PHE A 68 -0.14 13.01 -3.61
CA PHE A 68 -0.97 14.17 -3.91
C PHE A 68 -0.19 15.12 -4.81
N LEU A 69 -0.87 15.69 -5.77
CA LEU A 69 -0.38 16.81 -6.58
C LEU A 69 -1.33 17.99 -6.39
N SER A 70 -0.83 19.04 -5.73
CA SER A 70 -1.57 20.28 -5.55
C SER A 70 -1.21 21.27 -6.65
N LEU A 71 -2.20 21.99 -7.15
CA LEU A 71 -2.04 22.99 -8.21
C LEU A 71 -2.01 24.39 -7.61
N ASN A 72 -1.02 25.19 -8.03
CA ASN A 72 -0.85 26.61 -7.74
C ASN A 72 -0.51 26.98 -6.28
N GLN A 73 -0.64 26.06 -5.33
CA GLN A 73 -0.31 26.27 -3.91
C GLN A 73 0.07 24.95 -3.23
N PRO A 74 0.77 24.99 -2.09
CA PRO A 74 1.02 23.79 -1.25
C PRO A 74 -0.30 23.10 -0.89
N ALA A 75 -0.21 21.76 -0.67
CA ALA A 75 -1.38 20.96 -0.35
C ALA A 75 -1.99 21.38 1.00
N ARG A 76 -3.32 21.48 1.03
CA ARG A 76 -4.10 21.77 2.24
C ARG A 76 -5.23 20.79 2.38
N GLU A 77 -5.66 20.55 3.62
CA GLU A 77 -6.69 19.55 3.92
C GLU A 77 -8.06 19.91 3.34
N ASN A 78 -8.47 21.17 3.48
CA ASN A 78 -9.85 21.59 3.24
C ASN A 78 -10.01 22.57 2.08
N GLU A 79 -8.95 22.84 1.33
CA GLU A 79 -8.99 23.78 0.20
C GLU A 79 -7.92 23.46 -0.86
N GLY A 80 -8.14 23.97 -2.07
CA GLY A 80 -7.21 23.86 -3.20
C GLY A 80 -7.49 22.67 -4.11
N ASP A 81 -6.89 22.76 -5.27
CA ASP A 81 -7.02 21.79 -6.35
C ASP A 81 -6.02 20.65 -6.17
N ILE A 82 -6.51 19.47 -5.91
CA ILE A 82 -5.71 18.28 -5.63
C ILE A 82 -6.01 17.17 -6.63
N LEU A 83 -4.99 16.68 -7.30
CA LEU A 83 -5.00 15.38 -7.96
C LEU A 83 -4.35 14.36 -7.02
N MET A 84 -5.08 13.33 -6.60
CA MET A 84 -4.54 12.17 -5.89
C MET A 84 -4.48 10.98 -6.83
N GLY A 85 -3.36 10.26 -6.86
CA GLY A 85 -3.18 9.11 -7.73
C GLY A 85 -2.49 7.93 -7.06
N THR A 86 -2.85 6.72 -7.48
CA THR A 86 -2.23 5.46 -7.08
C THR A 86 -2.22 4.46 -8.24
N ILE A 87 -1.52 3.36 -8.09
CA ILE A 87 -1.49 2.27 -9.05
C ILE A 87 -1.96 0.96 -8.41
N GLY A 88 -2.82 0.22 -9.10
CA GLY A 88 -3.29 -1.12 -8.71
C GLY A 88 -2.23 -2.20 -8.96
N TRP A 89 -1.07 -2.08 -8.30
CA TRP A 89 0.06 -2.96 -8.48
C TRP A 89 0.81 -3.17 -7.15
N THR A 90 1.14 -4.41 -6.83
CA THR A 90 1.80 -4.78 -5.57
C THR A 90 3.32 -4.94 -5.69
N GLY A 91 3.87 -4.85 -6.88
CA GLY A 91 5.31 -4.97 -7.15
C GLY A 91 6.01 -3.62 -7.35
N ASN A 92 7.14 -3.66 -8.02
CA ASN A 92 7.92 -2.46 -8.35
C ASN A 92 7.12 -1.51 -9.24
N PHE A 93 6.93 -0.29 -8.79
CA PHE A 93 6.18 0.76 -9.50
C PHE A 93 7.05 1.97 -9.80
N ARG A 94 6.57 2.83 -10.71
CA ARG A 94 7.15 4.14 -10.97
C ARG A 94 6.08 5.16 -11.35
N PHE A 95 6.15 6.32 -10.69
CA PHE A 95 5.53 7.56 -11.13
C PHE A 95 6.61 8.53 -11.57
N THR A 96 6.48 9.07 -12.76
CA THR A 96 7.39 10.11 -13.27
C THR A 96 6.58 11.39 -13.47
N PHE A 97 7.01 12.45 -12.80
CA PHE A 97 6.49 13.80 -12.93
C PHE A 97 7.51 14.59 -13.74
N GLU A 98 7.15 15.03 -14.94
CA GLU A 98 8.04 15.72 -15.84
C GLU A 98 7.43 17.07 -16.20
N VAL A 99 8.08 18.16 -15.74
CA VAL A 99 7.73 19.53 -16.08
C VAL A 99 8.58 19.96 -17.29
N ASP A 100 7.95 20.35 -18.38
CA ASP A 100 8.63 20.79 -19.58
C ASP A 100 8.98 22.30 -19.55
N ASN A 101 9.64 22.78 -20.62
CA ASN A 101 10.08 24.18 -20.74
C ASN A 101 8.93 25.20 -20.94
N LEU A 102 7.72 24.74 -21.15
CA LEU A 102 6.49 25.56 -21.20
C LEU A 102 5.65 25.42 -19.95
N ASN A 103 6.22 24.84 -18.90
CA ASN A 103 5.58 24.54 -17.63
C ASN A 103 4.39 23.55 -17.71
N GLY A 104 4.33 22.72 -18.78
CA GLY A 104 3.40 21.61 -18.88
C GLY A 104 3.89 20.42 -18.04
N LEU A 105 3.02 19.86 -17.20
CA LEU A 105 3.35 18.68 -16.39
C LEU A 105 2.81 17.40 -17.03
N ARG A 106 3.68 16.41 -17.20
CA ARG A 106 3.29 15.04 -17.54
C ARG A 106 3.46 14.12 -16.34
N ILE A 107 2.44 13.33 -16.04
CA ILE A 107 2.48 12.26 -15.03
C ILE A 107 2.41 10.93 -15.76
N ILE A 108 3.47 10.15 -15.67
CA ILE A 108 3.57 8.82 -16.29
C ILE A 108 3.59 7.79 -15.18
N SER A 109 2.64 6.86 -15.17
CA SER A 109 2.43 5.88 -14.11
C SER A 109 2.48 4.46 -14.65
N GLY A 110 3.15 3.54 -13.95
CA GLY A 110 3.21 2.15 -14.38
C GLY A 110 4.12 1.27 -13.54
N ILE A 111 4.33 0.05 -14.02
CA ILE A 111 5.33 -0.87 -13.47
C ILE A 111 6.72 -0.26 -13.69
N ASN A 112 7.60 -0.41 -12.69
CA ASN A 112 8.98 0.05 -12.82
C ASN A 112 9.70 -0.77 -13.93
N PRO A 113 10.25 -0.11 -14.96
CA PRO A 113 10.94 -0.82 -16.03
C PRO A 113 12.32 -1.39 -15.64
N HIS A 114 12.82 -1.09 -14.42
CA HIS A 114 14.10 -1.59 -13.97
C HIS A 114 14.09 -3.11 -13.80
N ALA A 115 14.98 -3.79 -14.52
CA ALA A 115 15.09 -5.25 -14.52
C ALA A 115 13.74 -5.97 -14.76
N SER A 116 12.88 -5.36 -15.59
CA SER A 116 11.55 -5.86 -15.90
C SER A 116 11.41 -6.06 -17.41
N GLU A 117 10.97 -7.24 -17.79
CA GLU A 117 10.58 -7.55 -19.16
C GLU A 117 9.38 -8.48 -19.18
N TYR A 118 8.59 -8.39 -20.22
CA TYR A 118 7.44 -9.27 -20.42
C TYR A 118 7.42 -9.83 -21.85
N SER A 119 7.44 -11.16 -21.96
CA SER A 119 7.34 -11.85 -23.24
C SER A 119 5.89 -12.03 -23.64
N LEU A 120 5.40 -11.18 -24.54
CA LEU A 120 4.03 -11.22 -25.05
C LEU A 120 3.93 -12.22 -26.22
N LYS A 121 3.20 -13.30 -26.00
CA LYS A 121 3.00 -14.35 -27.01
C LYS A 121 2.07 -13.86 -28.15
N PRO A 122 2.18 -14.44 -29.36
CA PRO A 122 1.27 -14.15 -30.46
C PRO A 122 -0.20 -14.35 -30.06
N LYS A 123 -1.05 -13.45 -30.54
CA LYS A 123 -2.50 -13.46 -30.33
C LYS A 123 -2.92 -13.35 -28.84
N THR A 124 -2.01 -12.94 -27.95
CA THR A 124 -2.35 -12.64 -26.55
C THR A 124 -2.45 -11.14 -26.33
N VAL A 125 -3.10 -10.76 -25.23
CA VAL A 125 -3.26 -9.39 -24.76
C VAL A 125 -2.42 -9.22 -23.52
N PHE A 126 -1.74 -8.10 -23.39
CA PHE A 126 -1.13 -7.65 -22.16
C PHE A 126 -1.99 -6.54 -21.57
N SER A 127 -2.41 -6.71 -20.33
CA SER A 127 -3.12 -5.67 -19.58
C SER A 127 -2.17 -5.02 -18.58
N THR A 128 -2.07 -3.71 -18.64
CA THR A 128 -1.31 -2.95 -17.63
C THR A 128 -2.08 -2.90 -16.31
N PRO A 129 -1.40 -2.71 -15.17
CA PRO A 129 -2.08 -2.34 -13.93
C PRO A 129 -2.93 -1.09 -14.11
N GLU A 130 -3.99 -0.98 -13.34
CA GLU A 130 -4.86 0.20 -13.34
C GLU A 130 -4.14 1.37 -12.68
N PHE A 131 -4.17 2.55 -13.30
CA PHE A 131 -3.88 3.80 -12.62
C PHE A 131 -5.18 4.42 -12.16
N ILE A 132 -5.29 4.65 -10.86
CA ILE A 132 -6.50 5.11 -10.19
C ILE A 132 -6.23 6.52 -9.70
N PHE A 133 -7.12 7.47 -10.02
CA PHE A 133 -6.95 8.84 -9.58
C PHE A 133 -8.28 9.52 -9.29
N THR A 134 -8.22 10.57 -8.50
CA THR A 134 -9.34 11.48 -8.23
C THR A 134 -8.85 12.93 -8.27
N TYR A 135 -9.76 13.82 -8.55
CA TYR A 135 -9.55 15.27 -8.47
C TYR A 135 -10.52 15.88 -7.46
N SER A 136 -10.02 16.81 -6.67
CA SER A 136 -10.78 17.54 -5.66
C SER A 136 -10.46 19.03 -5.76
N THR A 137 -11.44 19.89 -5.55
CA THR A 137 -11.28 21.35 -5.38
C THR A 137 -11.34 21.77 -3.92
N ALA A 138 -11.52 20.80 -3.01
CA ALA A 138 -11.69 21.01 -1.57
C ALA A 138 -10.59 20.30 -0.76
N GLY A 139 -9.37 20.27 -1.30
CA GLY A 139 -8.19 19.81 -0.59
C GLY A 139 -7.98 18.30 -0.55
N THR A 140 -6.94 17.89 0.19
CA THR A 140 -6.52 16.50 0.31
C THR A 140 -7.53 15.63 1.06
N GLY A 141 -8.28 16.22 2.01
CA GLY A 141 -9.29 15.51 2.78
C GLY A 141 -10.42 14.98 1.90
N GLU A 142 -10.93 15.79 0.95
CA GLU A 142 -11.93 15.32 -0.01
C GLU A 142 -11.34 14.29 -0.97
N ALA A 143 -10.15 14.53 -1.52
CA ALA A 143 -9.48 13.57 -2.39
C ALA A 143 -9.32 12.20 -1.72
N THR A 144 -8.91 12.18 -0.45
CA THR A 144 -8.78 10.96 0.36
C THR A 144 -10.13 10.28 0.59
N ARG A 145 -11.18 11.03 0.94
CA ARG A 145 -12.53 10.47 1.10
C ARG A 145 -13.08 9.88 -0.20
N ASN A 146 -12.75 10.45 -1.36
CA ASN A 146 -13.12 9.89 -2.66
C ASN A 146 -12.50 8.50 -2.86
N PHE A 147 -11.21 8.33 -2.53
CA PHE A 147 -10.55 7.02 -2.55
C PHE A 147 -11.15 6.04 -1.56
N HIS A 148 -11.45 6.48 -0.32
CA HIS A 148 -12.11 5.63 0.68
C HIS A 148 -13.49 5.13 0.20
N ASN A 149 -14.28 6.01 -0.37
CA ASN A 149 -15.61 5.67 -0.88
C ASN A 149 -15.52 4.71 -2.07
N TRP A 150 -14.59 4.96 -2.99
CA TRP A 150 -14.31 4.05 -4.10
C TRP A 150 -13.86 2.68 -3.60
N ALA A 151 -12.91 2.62 -2.66
CA ALA A 151 -12.41 1.36 -2.11
C ALA A 151 -13.52 0.56 -1.42
N ARG A 152 -14.32 1.20 -0.55
CA ARG A 152 -15.45 0.55 0.12
C ARG A 152 -16.47 -0.02 -0.87
N LYS A 153 -16.76 0.71 -1.95
CA LYS A 153 -17.80 0.33 -2.90
C LYS A 153 -17.35 -0.71 -3.91
N TYR A 154 -16.08 -0.69 -4.33
CA TYR A 154 -15.63 -1.45 -5.49
C TYR A 154 -14.44 -2.40 -5.24
N GLN A 155 -13.69 -2.24 -4.16
CA GLN A 155 -12.46 -3.01 -3.93
C GLN A 155 -12.52 -3.92 -2.70
N ILE A 156 -13.16 -3.47 -1.64
CA ILE A 156 -13.20 -4.20 -0.37
C ILE A 156 -14.45 -5.10 -0.36
N LYS A 157 -14.24 -6.40 -0.14
CA LYS A 157 -15.35 -7.32 0.08
C LYS A 157 -16.17 -6.85 1.28
N ASP A 158 -17.49 -6.76 1.09
CA ASP A 158 -18.43 -6.28 2.11
C ASP A 158 -18.03 -4.91 2.69
N GLY A 159 -17.46 -4.03 1.83
CA GLY A 159 -16.83 -2.77 2.24
C GLY A 159 -17.78 -1.73 2.88
N LEU A 160 -19.11 -1.91 2.74
CA LEU A 160 -20.14 -1.09 3.38
C LEU A 160 -20.73 -1.73 4.64
N ALA A 161 -20.36 -2.96 4.97
CA ALA A 161 -20.77 -3.61 6.22
C ALA A 161 -19.98 -3.09 7.41
N ASP A 162 -20.56 -3.18 8.58
CA ASP A 162 -19.89 -2.87 9.83
C ASP A 162 -18.66 -3.77 10.00
N ARG A 163 -17.63 -3.23 10.61
CA ARG A 163 -16.41 -3.95 10.95
C ARG A 163 -16.43 -4.38 12.39
N MET A 164 -15.98 -5.61 12.62
CA MET A 164 -15.77 -6.12 13.98
C MET A 164 -14.67 -5.31 14.66
N THR A 165 -14.88 -5.01 15.95
CA THR A 165 -13.81 -4.53 16.81
C THR A 165 -12.88 -5.69 17.15
N LEU A 166 -11.57 -5.44 17.15
CA LEU A 166 -10.58 -6.49 17.33
C LEU A 166 -9.60 -6.14 18.45
N LEU A 167 -9.33 -7.09 19.35
CA LEU A 167 -8.21 -7.05 20.28
C LEU A 167 -7.14 -8.05 19.84
N ASN A 168 -5.91 -7.56 19.67
CA ASN A 168 -4.72 -8.37 19.42
C ASN A 168 -3.91 -8.48 20.72
N ASN A 169 -3.40 -9.68 21.04
CA ASN A 169 -2.64 -9.89 22.28
C ASN A 169 -1.20 -9.38 22.24
N TRP A 170 -0.63 -9.10 21.06
CA TRP A 170 0.81 -8.89 20.89
C TRP A 170 1.39 -7.86 21.87
N GLU A 171 0.88 -6.65 21.86
CA GLU A 171 1.37 -5.58 22.74
C GLU A 171 1.15 -5.83 24.24
N ALA A 172 0.24 -6.72 24.59
CA ALA A 172 -0.02 -7.09 25.99
C ALA A 172 0.90 -8.21 26.50
N THR A 173 1.36 -9.10 25.62
CA THR A 173 2.02 -10.33 26.07
C THR A 173 3.33 -10.63 25.32
N TYR A 174 3.49 -10.14 24.09
CA TYR A 174 4.54 -10.62 23.17
C TYR A 174 4.56 -12.16 23.16
N PHE A 175 5.73 -12.78 23.34
CA PHE A 175 5.89 -14.24 23.39
C PHE A 175 5.54 -14.84 24.76
N ASP A 176 5.32 -14.01 25.80
CA ASP A 176 5.07 -14.45 27.18
C ASP A 176 3.56 -14.64 27.44
N PHE A 177 3.03 -15.75 26.98
CA PHE A 177 1.66 -16.17 27.24
C PHE A 177 1.53 -17.71 27.35
N ASN A 178 0.46 -18.13 27.99
CA ASN A 178 -0.03 -19.48 28.04
C ASN A 178 -1.55 -19.49 27.88
N GLU A 179 -2.15 -20.66 27.88
CA GLU A 179 -3.59 -20.84 27.69
C GLU A 179 -4.41 -20.04 28.72
N ASP A 180 -4.08 -20.14 30.03
CA ASP A 180 -4.81 -19.44 31.10
C ASP A 180 -4.79 -17.91 30.88
N LYS A 181 -3.63 -17.35 30.58
CA LYS A 181 -3.47 -15.91 30.33
C LYS A 181 -4.29 -15.44 29.10
N LEU A 182 -4.39 -16.27 28.07
CA LEU A 182 -5.22 -15.96 26.90
C LEU A 182 -6.71 -16.05 27.23
N ILE A 183 -7.13 -17.03 28.00
CA ILE A 183 -8.53 -17.17 28.46
C ILE A 183 -8.93 -15.95 29.27
N ASP A 184 -8.09 -15.49 30.19
CA ASP A 184 -8.33 -14.28 30.96
C ASP A 184 -8.47 -13.05 30.06
N LEU A 185 -7.57 -12.87 29.09
CA LEU A 185 -7.65 -11.77 28.11
C LEU A 185 -8.91 -11.84 27.25
N PHE A 186 -9.34 -13.03 26.83
CA PHE A 186 -10.61 -13.22 26.12
C PHE A 186 -11.80 -12.79 26.99
N GLY A 187 -11.78 -13.17 28.25
CA GLY A 187 -12.83 -12.78 29.20
C GLY A 187 -12.93 -11.27 29.41
N GLU A 188 -11.80 -10.59 29.51
CA GLU A 188 -11.79 -9.13 29.62
C GLU A 188 -12.19 -8.44 28.28
N ALA A 189 -11.77 -8.94 27.14
CA ALA A 189 -12.20 -8.45 25.84
C ALA A 189 -13.71 -8.58 25.65
N GLN A 190 -14.31 -9.71 26.09
CA GLN A 190 -15.75 -9.93 26.06
C GLN A 190 -16.50 -8.92 26.94
N LYS A 191 -16.02 -8.64 28.15
CA LYS A 191 -16.61 -7.63 29.04
C LYS A 191 -16.58 -6.23 28.46
N LEU A 192 -15.55 -5.90 27.66
CA LEU A 192 -15.43 -4.64 26.94
C LEU A 192 -16.31 -4.56 25.68
N GLY A 193 -16.95 -5.68 25.29
CA GLY A 193 -17.76 -5.75 24.07
C GLY A 193 -16.95 -5.82 22.78
N VAL A 194 -15.73 -6.35 22.84
CA VAL A 194 -14.91 -6.60 21.64
C VAL A 194 -15.45 -7.82 20.90
N ASP A 195 -15.60 -7.71 19.59
CA ASP A 195 -16.24 -8.74 18.74
C ASP A 195 -15.30 -9.89 18.39
N MET A 196 -13.99 -9.61 18.28
CA MET A 196 -13.01 -10.57 17.80
C MET A 196 -11.69 -10.44 18.55
N PHE A 197 -11.07 -11.59 18.83
CA PHE A 197 -9.72 -11.66 19.38
C PHE A 197 -8.79 -12.26 18.33
N LEU A 198 -7.63 -11.62 18.13
CA LEU A 198 -6.56 -12.12 17.26
C LEU A 198 -5.38 -12.60 18.11
N LEU A 199 -5.14 -13.91 18.10
CA LEU A 199 -3.92 -14.49 18.65
C LEU A 199 -2.79 -14.26 17.65
N ASP A 200 -1.83 -13.42 18.04
CA ASP A 200 -0.68 -13.05 17.23
C ASP A 200 0.45 -14.08 17.34
N ASP A 201 1.69 -13.68 17.08
CA ASP A 201 2.87 -14.53 17.06
C ASP A 201 3.11 -15.30 18.36
N GLY A 202 3.86 -16.41 18.26
CA GLY A 202 4.26 -17.22 19.42
C GLY A 202 3.32 -18.37 19.79
N TRP A 203 2.21 -18.57 19.05
CA TRP A 203 1.29 -19.71 19.25
C TRP A 203 1.77 -21.02 18.60
N PHE A 204 2.65 -20.91 17.60
CA PHE A 204 3.16 -22.01 16.78
C PHE A 204 4.58 -22.39 17.18
N ALA A 205 5.15 -23.38 16.48
CA ALA A 205 6.47 -23.94 16.68
C ALA A 205 6.55 -24.93 17.86
N ASN A 206 6.00 -26.11 17.63
CA ASN A 206 6.02 -27.19 18.58
C ASN A 206 7.36 -27.93 18.61
N LYS A 207 7.88 -28.29 17.43
CA LYS A 207 9.16 -29.00 17.29
C LYS A 207 10.38 -28.06 17.46
N TYR A 208 10.26 -26.84 17.00
CA TYR A 208 11.33 -25.83 17.04
C TYR A 208 10.85 -24.59 17.80
N PRO A 209 10.89 -24.62 19.15
CA PRO A 209 10.24 -23.62 19.98
C PRO A 209 10.55 -22.18 19.59
N ARG A 210 9.50 -21.34 19.58
CA ARG A 210 9.56 -19.93 19.21
C ARG A 210 9.47 -19.06 20.46
N SER A 211 10.61 -18.56 20.91
CA SER A 211 10.71 -17.62 22.02
C SER A 211 11.22 -16.23 21.56
N GLY A 212 11.27 -16.00 20.25
CA GLY A 212 11.72 -14.75 19.64
C GLY A 212 11.60 -14.80 18.12
N ASP A 213 11.94 -13.70 17.44
CA ASP A 213 11.69 -13.49 16.02
C ASP A 213 12.49 -14.38 15.05
N HIS A 214 13.55 -15.00 15.53
CA HIS A 214 14.54 -15.66 14.66
C HIS A 214 14.43 -17.18 14.62
N GLN A 215 13.42 -17.77 15.24
CA GLN A 215 13.30 -19.23 15.36
C GLN A 215 11.86 -19.71 15.18
N GLY A 216 11.69 -20.99 14.84
CA GLY A 216 10.39 -21.64 14.72
C GLY A 216 9.58 -21.26 13.47
N LEU A 217 10.09 -20.42 12.59
CA LEU A 217 9.42 -20.04 11.35
C LEU A 217 9.31 -21.24 10.40
N GLY A 218 8.08 -21.51 9.95
CA GLY A 218 7.78 -22.65 9.08
C GLY A 218 7.30 -23.90 9.82
N ASP A 219 7.39 -23.94 11.16
CA ASP A 219 6.84 -24.98 12.01
C ASP A 219 5.45 -24.53 12.48
N TRP A 220 4.44 -24.69 11.62
CA TRP A 220 3.07 -24.16 11.82
C TRP A 220 2.18 -25.11 12.64
N GLU A 221 2.76 -25.76 13.64
CA GLU A 221 2.05 -26.56 14.62
C GLU A 221 1.90 -25.75 15.91
N GLU A 222 0.74 -25.83 16.58
CA GLU A 222 0.54 -25.16 17.86
C GLU A 222 1.55 -25.64 18.92
N THR A 223 2.14 -24.72 19.66
CA THR A 223 3.11 -25.07 20.71
C THR A 223 2.40 -25.64 21.93
N LYS A 224 2.60 -26.95 22.19
CA LYS A 224 1.96 -27.66 23.29
C LYS A 224 2.40 -27.18 24.68
N ASP A 225 3.56 -26.58 24.80
CA ASP A 225 4.05 -26.01 26.07
C ASP A 225 3.20 -24.81 26.51
N LYS A 226 2.67 -24.03 25.59
CA LYS A 226 1.81 -22.87 25.90
C LYS A 226 0.32 -23.18 25.78
N LEU A 227 -0.04 -24.04 24.85
CA LEU A 227 -1.41 -24.36 24.46
C LEU A 227 -1.63 -25.89 24.53
N PRO A 228 -1.65 -26.48 25.72
CA PRO A 228 -1.72 -27.94 25.90
C PRO A 228 -3.00 -28.55 25.33
N ASN A 229 -4.11 -27.80 25.34
CA ASN A 229 -5.39 -28.24 24.80
C ASN A 229 -5.62 -27.87 23.33
N GLY A 230 -4.64 -27.23 22.68
CA GLY A 230 -4.72 -26.76 21.29
C GLY A 230 -5.30 -25.34 21.18
N ILE A 231 -5.59 -24.95 19.93
CA ILE A 231 -6.19 -23.63 19.59
C ILE A 231 -7.69 -23.81 19.35
#